data_5e725a9eb13498c9785c78760ba61c85
#
_entry.id   5e725a9eb13498c9785c78760ba61c85
#
_cell.length_a   1.000
_cell.length_b   1.000
_cell.length_c   1.000
_cell.angle_alpha   90.00
_cell.angle_beta   90.00
_cell.angle_gamma   90.00
#
_symmetry.space_group_name_H-M   'P 1'
#
loop_
_entity.id
_entity.type
_entity.pdbx_description
1 polymer ?
#
loop_
_entity_poly.entity_id
_entity_poly.type
_entity_poly.pdbx_seq_one_letter_code
_entity_poly.pdbx_strand_id
1 'polypeptide(L)'
;MNESNVTESINKFLLENNYEVIQCIYPGGQGGLYLKIKGNIIYPDIICLKDKKLFIGENKPLFDESDEKKLLLLKIEKNLINQCQIILDDYCFTNNKNTFKLETIELFLGFSKNSKKKSNELYNFLVHDDGLVEILKN
;
A
#
# COMPACT_ATOMS: atom_id res chain seq x y z
N MET A 1 -19.08 6.86 -0.08
CA MET A 1 -18.17 5.70 -0.02
C MET A 1 -17.39 5.76 1.29
N ASN A 2 -17.37 4.65 2.04
CA ASN A 2 -16.63 4.57 3.30
C ASN A 2 -15.26 3.90 3.08
N GLU A 3 -14.46 3.83 4.14
CA GLU A 3 -13.11 3.26 4.05
C GLU A 3 -13.15 1.77 3.69
N SER A 4 -14.13 1.02 4.21
CA SER A 4 -14.28 -0.41 3.85
C SER A 4 -14.55 -0.60 2.36
N ASN A 5 -15.37 0.26 1.76
CA ASN A 5 -15.63 0.20 0.32
C ASN A 5 -14.36 0.49 -0.48
N VAL A 6 -13.58 1.48 -0.06
CA VAL A 6 -12.31 1.81 -0.70
C VAL A 6 -11.36 0.62 -0.62
N THR A 7 -11.18 0.05 0.58
CA THR A 7 -10.29 -1.09 0.81
C THR A 7 -10.71 -2.29 -0.03
N GLU A 8 -12.00 -2.62 -0.05
CA GLU A 8 -12.50 -3.75 -0.83
C GLU A 8 -12.28 -3.57 -2.32
N SER A 9 -12.58 -2.38 -2.85
CA SER A 9 -12.38 -2.09 -4.28
C SER A 9 -10.91 -2.17 -4.66
N ILE A 10 -10.02 -1.65 -3.84
CA ILE A 10 -8.58 -1.71 -4.11
C ILE A 10 -8.07 -3.14 -4.04
N ASN A 11 -8.46 -3.90 -3.03
CA ASN A 11 -8.04 -5.29 -2.90
C ASN A 11 -8.49 -6.11 -4.11
N LYS A 12 -9.74 -5.94 -4.54
CA LYS A 12 -10.27 -6.61 -5.73
C LYS A 12 -9.47 -6.23 -6.98
N PHE A 13 -9.20 -4.94 -7.16
CA PHE A 13 -8.40 -4.45 -8.28
C PHE A 13 -7.02 -5.09 -8.30
N LEU A 14 -6.36 -5.15 -7.13
CA LEU A 14 -5.02 -5.74 -7.03
C LEU A 14 -5.03 -7.21 -7.45
N LEU A 15 -5.98 -7.99 -6.94
CA LEU A 15 -6.08 -9.41 -7.26
C LEU A 15 -6.41 -9.63 -8.74
N GLU A 16 -7.27 -8.81 -9.33
CA GLU A 16 -7.65 -8.92 -10.74
C GLU A 16 -6.55 -8.47 -11.70
N ASN A 17 -5.57 -7.70 -11.21
CA ASN A 17 -4.49 -7.16 -12.03
C ASN A 17 -3.12 -7.80 -11.71
N ASN A 18 -3.15 -9.02 -11.21
CA ASN A 18 -1.96 -9.85 -11.00
C ASN A 18 -0.99 -9.31 -9.95
N TYR A 19 -1.49 -8.54 -8.99
CA TYR A 19 -0.73 -8.24 -7.80
C TYR A 19 -0.85 -9.41 -6.84
N GLU A 20 0.22 -9.70 -6.12
CA GLU A 20 0.18 -10.67 -5.04
C GLU A 20 0.03 -9.90 -3.73
N VAL A 21 -1.10 -10.05 -3.06
CA VAL A 21 -1.39 -9.31 -1.83
C VAL A 21 -0.79 -10.04 -0.64
N ILE A 22 0.20 -9.42 0.00
CA ILE A 22 0.81 -9.95 1.22
C ILE A 22 -0.07 -9.62 2.42
N GLN A 23 -0.63 -8.41 2.44
CA GLN A 23 -1.45 -7.93 3.54
C GLN A 23 -2.49 -6.94 3.03
N CYS A 24 -3.71 -7.05 3.55
CA CYS A 24 -4.77 -6.07 3.35
C CYS A 24 -5.57 -5.98 4.65
N ILE A 25 -5.45 -4.83 5.34
CA ILE A 25 -6.13 -4.60 6.61
C ILE A 25 -7.36 -3.75 6.37
N TYR A 26 -8.53 -4.25 6.77
CA TYR A 26 -9.79 -3.51 6.70
C TYR A 26 -9.94 -2.63 7.94
N PRO A 27 -10.77 -1.57 7.88
CA PRO A 27 -11.02 -0.70 9.04
C PRO A 27 -11.43 -1.51 10.26
N GLY A 28 -10.83 -1.18 11.42
CA GLY A 28 -11.06 -1.91 12.67
C GLY A 28 -10.23 -3.17 12.81
N GLY A 29 -9.50 -3.58 11.78
CA GLY A 29 -8.55 -4.67 11.85
C GLY A 29 -7.36 -4.29 12.73
N GLN A 30 -6.76 -5.29 13.36
CA GLN A 30 -5.64 -5.08 14.27
C GLN A 30 -4.41 -5.84 13.84
N GLY A 31 -3.25 -5.33 14.23
CA GLY A 31 -1.97 -5.96 13.98
C GLY A 31 -1.48 -5.75 12.58
N GLY A 32 -0.80 -6.76 12.07
CA GLY A 32 -0.22 -6.71 10.75
C GLY A 32 1.26 -6.39 10.79
N LEU A 33 1.83 -6.38 9.60
CA LEU A 33 3.23 -6.06 9.41
C LEU A 33 3.48 -4.59 9.65
N TYR A 34 4.68 -4.25 10.05
CA TYR A 34 5.02 -2.87 10.33
C TYR A 34 6.38 -2.52 9.76
N LEU A 35 6.60 -1.20 9.63
CA LEU A 35 7.85 -0.63 9.17
C LEU A 35 8.32 0.40 10.19
N LYS A 36 9.62 0.54 10.34
CA LYS A 36 10.21 1.47 11.31
C LYS A 36 10.83 2.65 10.60
N ILE A 37 10.53 3.87 11.09
CA ILE A 37 11.17 5.11 10.66
C ILE A 37 11.53 5.93 11.89
N LYS A 38 12.82 6.25 12.09
CA LYS A 38 13.33 7.16 13.13
C LYS A 38 12.59 7.07 14.47
N GLY A 39 12.45 5.84 14.99
CA GLY A 39 11.79 5.63 16.29
C GLY A 39 10.28 5.52 16.23
N ASN A 40 9.68 5.67 15.09
CA ASN A 40 8.24 5.47 14.89
C ASN A 40 7.96 4.15 14.20
N ILE A 41 6.78 3.61 14.45
CA ILE A 41 6.31 2.38 13.80
C ILE A 41 5.11 2.74 12.94
N ILE A 42 5.12 2.27 11.69
CA ILE A 42 4.02 2.46 10.75
C ILE A 42 3.42 1.10 10.41
N TYR A 43 2.10 0.99 10.51
CA TYR A 43 1.35 -0.20 10.14
C TYR A 43 0.56 0.11 8.86
N PRO A 44 1.07 -0.24 7.68
CA PRO A 44 0.35 0.06 6.44
C PRO A 44 -0.89 -0.81 6.29
N ASP A 45 -1.90 -0.28 5.59
CA ASP A 45 -3.11 -1.03 5.30
C ASP A 45 -2.86 -2.14 4.28
N ILE A 46 -2.10 -1.83 3.24
CA ILE A 46 -1.85 -2.77 2.15
C ILE A 46 -0.36 -2.91 1.89
N ILE A 47 0.07 -4.18 1.72
CA ILE A 47 1.39 -4.53 1.20
C ILE A 47 1.16 -5.56 0.10
N CYS A 48 1.65 -5.28 -1.11
CA CYS A 48 1.49 -6.19 -2.24
C CYS A 48 2.69 -6.15 -3.15
N LEU A 49 2.75 -7.13 -4.05
CA LEU A 49 3.88 -7.33 -4.98
C LEU A 49 3.39 -7.34 -6.41
N LYS A 50 4.20 -6.76 -7.30
CA LYS A 50 4.02 -6.91 -8.74
C LYS A 50 5.35 -6.63 -9.44
N ASP A 51 5.77 -7.51 -10.34
CA ASP A 51 6.97 -7.32 -11.17
C ASP A 51 8.22 -6.96 -10.37
N LYS A 52 8.46 -7.69 -9.28
CA LYS A 52 9.60 -7.51 -8.36
C LYS A 52 9.60 -6.16 -7.64
N LYS A 53 8.45 -5.52 -7.59
CA LYS A 53 8.26 -4.28 -6.83
C LYS A 53 7.31 -4.56 -5.67
N LEU A 54 7.60 -3.93 -4.53
CA LEU A 54 6.71 -4.03 -3.37
C LEU A 54 5.99 -2.69 -3.21
N PHE A 55 4.67 -2.77 -3.11
CA PHE A 55 3.81 -1.60 -2.96
C PHE A 55 3.29 -1.53 -1.53
N ILE A 56 3.36 -0.34 -0.95
CA ILE A 56 2.83 -0.06 0.39
C ILE A 56 1.77 1.02 0.25
N GLY A 57 0.59 0.78 0.79
CA GLY A 57 -0.52 1.72 0.65
C GLY A 57 -1.32 1.94 1.92
N GLU A 58 -1.95 3.10 1.96
CA GLU A 58 -2.91 3.51 2.99
C GLU A 58 -4.22 3.87 2.33
N ASN A 59 -5.34 3.45 2.92
CA ASN A 59 -6.68 3.67 2.39
C ASN A 59 -7.50 4.57 3.30
N LYS A 60 -8.22 5.52 2.70
CA LYS A 60 -9.15 6.42 3.39
C LYS A 60 -10.35 6.71 2.49
N PRO A 61 -11.49 7.17 3.03
CA PRO A 61 -12.60 7.57 2.16
C PRO A 61 -12.21 8.71 1.22
N LEU A 62 -11.44 9.68 1.72
CA LEU A 62 -10.95 10.83 0.95
C LEU A 62 -9.46 10.98 1.18
N PHE A 63 -8.80 11.78 0.33
CA PHE A 63 -7.38 12.07 0.50
C PHE A 63 -7.09 12.51 1.95
N ASP A 64 -6.08 11.93 2.54
CA ASP A 64 -5.68 12.20 3.93
C ASP A 64 -4.24 12.69 3.95
N GLU A 65 -4.07 13.94 4.38
CA GLU A 65 -2.76 14.59 4.39
C GLU A 65 -1.80 13.95 5.41
N SER A 66 -2.34 13.44 6.50
CA SER A 66 -1.56 12.73 7.52
C SER A 66 -0.96 11.44 6.97
N ASP A 67 -1.75 10.68 6.21
CA ASP A 67 -1.25 9.46 5.57
C ASP A 67 -0.21 9.78 4.51
N GLU A 68 -0.41 10.85 3.74
CA GLU A 68 0.59 11.26 2.77
C GLU A 68 1.93 11.57 3.43
N LYS A 69 1.90 12.35 4.51
CA LYS A 69 3.13 12.69 5.26
C LYS A 69 3.82 11.43 5.79
N LYS A 70 3.05 10.49 6.30
CA LYS A 70 3.57 9.23 6.82
C LYS A 70 4.30 8.44 5.73
N LEU A 71 3.69 8.30 4.56
CA LEU A 71 4.31 7.58 3.45
C LEU A 71 5.51 8.34 2.88
N LEU A 72 5.48 9.66 2.85
CA LEU A 72 6.64 10.44 2.42
C LEU A 72 7.84 10.27 3.33
N LEU A 73 7.62 10.09 4.63
CA LEU A 73 8.70 9.75 5.56
C LEU A 73 9.27 8.36 5.27
N LEU A 74 8.43 7.39 4.91
CA LEU A 74 8.91 6.08 4.45
C LEU A 74 9.76 6.21 3.20
N LYS A 75 9.35 7.06 2.26
CA LYS A 75 10.03 7.22 0.98
C LYS A 75 11.49 7.61 1.14
N ILE A 76 11.82 8.39 2.18
CA ILE A 76 13.18 8.85 2.43
C ILE A 76 13.93 8.00 3.46
N GLU A 77 13.31 6.94 3.98
CA GLU A 77 13.94 6.04 4.95
C GLU A 77 14.97 5.17 4.25
N LYS A 78 16.26 5.31 4.61
CA LYS A 78 17.36 4.60 3.94
C LYS A 78 17.27 3.08 4.10
N ASN A 79 16.67 2.61 5.19
CA ASN A 79 16.58 1.18 5.49
C ASN A 79 15.27 0.55 5.00
N LEU A 80 14.45 1.30 4.25
CA LEU A 80 13.13 0.81 3.82
C LEU A 80 13.23 -0.45 2.98
N ILE A 81 14.11 -0.47 1.98
CA ILE A 81 14.20 -1.62 1.08
C ILE A 81 14.65 -2.89 1.83
N ASN A 82 15.54 -2.74 2.82
CA ASN A 82 15.98 -3.88 3.62
C ASN A 82 14.84 -4.42 4.48
N GLN A 83 14.03 -3.54 5.10
CA GLN A 83 12.87 -3.95 5.87
C GLN A 83 11.86 -4.67 5.00
N CYS A 84 11.60 -4.16 3.80
CA CYS A 84 10.66 -4.77 2.86
C CYS A 84 11.18 -6.10 2.32
N GLN A 85 12.49 -6.24 2.12
CA GLN A 85 13.09 -7.51 1.70
C GLN A 85 12.86 -8.60 2.76
N ILE A 86 12.98 -8.25 4.04
CA ILE A 86 12.71 -9.19 5.14
C ILE A 86 11.23 -9.63 5.11
N ILE A 87 10.32 -8.67 4.91
CA ILE A 87 8.89 -9.00 4.79
C ILE A 87 8.65 -9.97 3.64
N LEU A 88 9.25 -9.70 2.48
CA LEU A 88 9.10 -10.57 1.31
C LEU A 88 9.65 -11.96 1.58
N ASP A 89 10.85 -12.05 2.16
CA ASP A 89 11.49 -13.33 2.42
C ASP A 89 10.68 -14.18 3.39
N ASP A 90 10.15 -13.56 4.45
CA ASP A 90 9.28 -14.25 5.41
C ASP A 90 7.99 -14.72 4.76
N TYR A 91 7.37 -13.88 3.93
CA TYR A 91 6.16 -14.24 3.21
C TYR A 91 6.40 -15.41 2.27
N CYS A 92 7.49 -15.39 1.50
CA CYS A 92 7.83 -16.45 0.58
C CYS A 92 8.11 -17.76 1.32
N PHE A 93 8.84 -17.70 2.43
CA PHE A 93 9.12 -18.88 3.24
C PHE A 93 7.82 -19.50 3.76
N THR A 94 6.92 -18.69 4.32
CA THR A 94 5.66 -19.16 4.88
C THR A 94 4.74 -19.79 3.82
N ASN A 95 4.79 -19.28 2.58
CA ASN A 95 3.91 -19.71 1.49
C ASN A 95 4.57 -20.65 0.49
N ASN A 96 5.73 -21.20 0.81
CA ASN A 96 6.48 -22.12 -0.06
C ASN A 96 6.75 -21.52 -1.45
N LYS A 97 7.16 -20.26 -1.47
CA LYS A 97 7.49 -19.56 -2.71
C LYS A 97 8.97 -19.23 -2.75
N ASN A 98 9.50 -19.10 -3.96
CA ASN A 98 10.88 -18.66 -4.13
C ASN A 98 10.96 -17.16 -3.88
N THR A 99 11.91 -16.75 -3.06
CA THR A 99 12.16 -15.33 -2.85
C THR A 99 12.96 -14.75 -4.03
N PHE A 100 12.97 -13.44 -4.09
CA PHE A 100 13.72 -12.70 -5.12
C PHE A 100 14.15 -11.35 -4.52
N LYS A 101 15.06 -10.68 -5.20
CA LYS A 101 15.51 -9.36 -4.78
C LYS A 101 14.56 -8.29 -5.27
N LEU A 102 14.05 -7.49 -4.32
CA LEU A 102 13.18 -6.36 -4.67
C LEU A 102 13.93 -5.32 -5.48
N GLU A 103 13.31 -4.83 -6.55
CA GLU A 103 13.88 -3.78 -7.39
C GLU A 103 13.57 -2.40 -6.82
N THR A 104 12.32 -2.14 -6.47
CA THR A 104 11.89 -0.86 -5.92
C THR A 104 10.78 -1.05 -4.90
N ILE A 105 10.58 -0.01 -4.08
CA ILE A 105 9.43 0.12 -3.19
C ILE A 105 8.58 1.26 -3.73
N GLU A 106 7.30 0.99 -3.96
CA GLU A 106 6.34 1.98 -4.45
C GLU A 106 5.31 2.28 -3.36
N LEU A 107 4.90 3.53 -3.26
CA LEU A 107 3.99 3.99 -2.21
C LEU A 107 2.73 4.57 -2.83
N PHE A 108 1.56 4.27 -2.25
CA PHE A 108 0.31 4.79 -2.80
C PHE A 108 -0.69 5.16 -1.70
N LEU A 109 -1.60 6.07 -2.06
CA LEU A 109 -2.78 6.40 -1.29
C LEU A 109 -4.01 5.93 -2.07
N GLY A 110 -4.91 5.21 -1.38
CA GLY A 110 -6.17 4.77 -1.96
C GLY A 110 -7.32 5.55 -1.38
N PHE A 111 -8.14 6.17 -2.23
CA PHE A 111 -9.27 6.98 -1.77
C PHE A 111 -10.28 7.20 -2.89
N SER A 112 -11.44 7.76 -2.54
CA SER A 112 -12.50 8.02 -3.52
C SER A 112 -12.05 9.04 -4.57
N LYS A 113 -12.39 8.78 -5.84
CA LYS A 113 -12.19 9.72 -6.94
C LYS A 113 -12.82 11.08 -6.68
N ASN A 114 -13.83 11.14 -5.82
CA ASN A 114 -14.53 12.38 -5.50
C ASN A 114 -13.73 13.32 -4.59
N SER A 115 -12.58 12.86 -4.10
CA SER A 115 -11.71 13.72 -3.29
C SER A 115 -11.19 14.88 -4.12
N LYS A 116 -11.21 16.08 -3.55
CA LYS A 116 -10.73 17.28 -4.22
C LYS A 116 -9.21 17.35 -4.30
N LYS A 117 -8.53 16.72 -3.35
CA LYS A 117 -7.06 16.70 -3.30
C LYS A 117 -6.53 15.34 -3.72
N LYS A 118 -5.32 15.36 -4.24
CA LYS A 118 -4.55 14.17 -4.60
C LYS A 118 -3.10 14.39 -4.22
N SER A 119 -2.34 13.31 -4.10
CA SER A 119 -0.90 13.44 -3.86
C SER A 119 -0.19 13.82 -5.17
N ASN A 120 0.78 14.73 -5.07
CA ASN A 120 1.64 15.08 -6.18
C ASN A 120 2.93 14.27 -6.23
N GLU A 121 3.20 13.46 -5.20
CA GLU A 121 4.46 12.73 -5.08
C GLU A 121 4.29 11.22 -4.99
N LEU A 122 3.09 10.75 -4.62
CA LEU A 122 2.78 9.34 -4.47
C LEU A 122 1.81 8.90 -5.55
N TYR A 123 1.73 7.59 -5.79
CA TYR A 123 0.64 7.06 -6.60
C TYR A 123 -0.69 7.35 -5.93
N ASN A 124 -1.70 7.66 -6.72
CA ASN A 124 -3.08 7.78 -6.25
C ASN A 124 -3.89 6.63 -6.84
N PHE A 125 -4.46 5.81 -6.00
CA PHE A 125 -5.39 4.75 -6.41
C PHE A 125 -6.79 5.28 -6.16
N LEU A 126 -7.44 5.75 -7.22
CA LEU A 126 -8.72 6.42 -7.15
C LEU A 126 -9.86 5.44 -7.35
N VAL A 127 -10.74 5.35 -6.37
CA VAL A 127 -11.87 4.44 -6.41
C VAL A 127 -13.11 5.20 -6.89
N HIS A 128 -13.66 4.77 -8.05
CA HIS A 128 -14.88 5.31 -8.60
C HIS A 128 -16.10 4.76 -7.85
N ASP A 129 -17.24 5.42 -8.00
CA ASP A 129 -18.47 5.02 -7.30
C ASP A 129 -18.95 3.62 -7.70
N ASP A 130 -18.62 3.16 -8.91
CA ASP A 130 -18.93 1.82 -9.39
C ASP A 130 -17.90 0.77 -8.97
N GLY A 131 -16.90 1.15 -8.19
CA GLY A 131 -15.86 0.24 -7.69
C GLY A 131 -14.64 0.10 -8.59
N LEU A 132 -14.64 0.70 -9.78
CA LEU A 132 -13.44 0.68 -10.63
C LEU A 132 -12.32 1.50 -10.00
N VAL A 133 -11.09 1.06 -10.20
CA VAL A 133 -9.91 1.73 -9.66
C VAL A 133 -9.06 2.29 -10.79
N GLU A 134 -8.71 3.54 -10.66
CA GLU A 134 -7.85 4.26 -11.60
C GLU A 134 -6.56 4.62 -10.89
N ILE A 135 -5.41 4.35 -11.51
CA ILE A 135 -4.11 4.69 -10.93
C ILE A 135 -3.58 5.95 -11.60
N LEU A 136 -3.30 6.97 -10.80
CA LEU A 136 -2.61 8.17 -11.25
C LEU A 136 -1.25 8.24 -10.59
N LYS A 137 -0.21 8.34 -11.41
CA LYS A 137 1.15 8.57 -10.96
C LYS A 137 1.57 9.96 -11.40
N ASN A 138 2.07 10.72 -10.46
CA ASN A 138 2.59 12.07 -10.77
C ASN A 138 4.09 12.05 -10.97
#